data_7c0b75fd31d83ec5f12461ecc8028892
#
_entry.id   7c0b75fd31d83ec5f12461ecc8028892
#
_cell.length_a   1.000
_cell.length_b   1.000
_cell.length_c   1.000
_cell.angle_alpha   90.00
_cell.angle_beta   90.00
_cell.angle_gamma   90.00
#
_symmetry.space_group_name_H-M   'P 1'
#
loop_
_entity.id
_entity.type
_entity.pdbx_description
1 polymer ?
#
loop_
_entity_poly.entity_id
_entity_poly.type
_entity_poly.pdbx_seq_one_letter_code
_entity_poly.pdbx_strand_id
1 'polypeptide(L)'
;YDGRWLMYVRAERSNFPVSQKEADLWLMDLQTGKVRSLDEANSPQTESYPNWSSNSQWFVFSSKRQDGLHSWAYIAGIDKEGKVTKPFLLPQENPLKYYRNMFDSFNCPDFTSTQVDFVVRIARENLFSNDRVQVKIKE
;
A
#
# COMPACT_ATOMS: atom_id res chain seq x y z
N TYR A 1 3.92 3.85 12.97
CA TYR A 1 4.17 5.14 13.62
C TYR A 1 4.55 4.99 15.09
N ASP A 2 4.09 3.91 15.75
CA ASP A 2 4.47 3.60 17.14
C ASP A 2 5.82 2.89 17.28
N GLY A 3 6.46 2.55 16.15
CA GLY A 3 7.77 1.88 16.13
C GLY A 3 7.74 0.42 16.59
N ARG A 4 6.55 -0.19 16.70
CA ARG A 4 6.40 -1.58 17.12
C ARG A 4 6.62 -2.57 15.98
N TRP A 5 6.04 -2.31 14.82
CA TRP A 5 5.97 -3.24 13.70
C TRP A 5 6.64 -2.69 12.45
N LEU A 6 7.43 -3.53 11.79
CA LEU A 6 7.90 -3.30 10.42
C LEU A 6 7.15 -4.25 9.47
N MET A 7 6.44 -3.69 8.52
CA MET A 7 5.81 -4.44 7.43
C MET A 7 6.61 -4.25 6.15
N TYR A 8 6.83 -5.32 5.42
CA TYR A 8 7.57 -5.31 4.17
C TYR A 8 7.06 -6.37 3.20
N VAL A 9 7.44 -6.25 1.95
CA VAL A 9 7.13 -7.25 0.92
C VAL A 9 8.31 -8.17 0.74
N ARG A 10 8.05 -9.47 0.65
CA ARG A 10 9.03 -10.48 0.28
C ARG A 10 8.60 -11.15 -1.02
N ALA A 11 9.50 -11.19 -2.00
CA ALA A 11 9.35 -11.90 -3.26
C ALA A 11 10.58 -12.77 -3.51
N GLU A 12 10.43 -13.81 -4.31
CA GLU A 12 11.55 -14.71 -4.64
C GLU A 12 12.59 -14.03 -5.54
N ARG A 13 12.14 -13.13 -6.38
CA ARG A 13 12.98 -12.46 -7.39
C ARG A 13 12.60 -11.00 -7.49
N SER A 14 13.54 -10.19 -8.02
CA SER A 14 13.28 -8.81 -8.40
C SER A 14 13.00 -7.86 -7.23
N ASN A 15 13.40 -6.61 -7.39
CA ASN A 15 13.07 -5.49 -6.53
C ASN A 15 11.75 -4.80 -6.92
N PHE A 16 10.94 -5.40 -7.82
CA PHE A 16 9.66 -4.87 -8.28
C PHE A 16 8.51 -5.83 -7.95
N PRO A 17 8.07 -5.85 -6.68
CA PRO A 17 7.17 -6.88 -6.15
C PRO A 17 5.82 -6.95 -6.86
N VAL A 18 5.29 -5.83 -7.35
CA VAL A 18 3.98 -5.80 -8.04
C VAL A 18 3.92 -6.68 -9.30
N SER A 19 5.07 -7.06 -9.85
CA SER A 19 5.17 -7.96 -11.01
C SER A 19 5.39 -9.42 -10.64
N GLN A 20 5.53 -9.74 -9.34
CA GLN A 20 5.83 -11.09 -8.85
C GLN A 20 4.59 -11.67 -8.19
N LYS A 21 4.10 -12.78 -8.73
CA LYS A 21 2.88 -13.42 -8.23
C LYS A 21 3.02 -13.88 -6.77
N GLU A 22 4.22 -14.31 -6.40
CA GLU A 22 4.60 -14.82 -5.07
C GLU A 22 5.04 -13.71 -4.09
N ALA A 23 4.80 -12.46 -4.42
CA ALA A 23 5.10 -11.35 -3.54
C ALA A 23 4.06 -11.24 -2.42
N ASP A 24 4.50 -11.46 -1.19
CA ASP A 24 3.68 -11.51 0.01
C ASP A 24 4.08 -10.44 1.03
N LEU A 25 3.12 -10.06 1.87
CA LEU A 25 3.35 -9.19 3.02
C LEU A 25 3.93 -9.99 4.20
N TRP A 26 4.95 -9.43 4.81
CA TRP A 26 5.61 -9.96 5.99
C TRP A 26 5.65 -8.92 7.10
N LEU A 27 5.57 -9.38 8.33
CA LEU A 27 5.59 -8.55 9.53
C LEU A 27 6.76 -8.95 10.44
N MET A 28 7.51 -7.94 10.89
CA MET A 28 8.57 -8.09 11.87
C MET A 28 8.20 -7.33 13.14
N ASP A 29 8.28 -8.00 14.27
CA ASP A 29 8.24 -7.38 15.58
C ASP A 29 9.60 -6.77 15.89
N LEU A 30 9.69 -5.45 15.94
CA LEU A 30 10.95 -4.74 16.19
C LEU A 30 11.47 -4.88 17.63
N GLN A 31 10.63 -5.30 18.58
CA GLN A 31 11.06 -5.54 19.95
C GLN A 31 11.68 -6.92 20.14
N THR A 32 11.15 -7.94 19.45
CA THR A 32 11.59 -9.33 19.62
C THR A 32 12.43 -9.84 18.46
N GLY A 33 12.44 -9.14 17.32
CA GLY A 33 13.06 -9.58 16.07
C GLY A 33 12.32 -10.72 15.35
N LYS A 34 11.16 -11.15 15.88
CA LYS A 34 10.37 -12.23 15.25
C LYS A 34 9.75 -11.76 13.95
N VAL A 35 9.83 -12.62 12.94
CA VAL A 35 9.29 -12.39 11.59
C VAL A 35 8.23 -13.43 11.26
N ARG A 36 7.13 -13.02 10.65
CA ARG A 36 6.10 -13.94 10.14
C ARG A 36 5.50 -13.47 8.81
N SER A 37 4.98 -14.40 8.03
CA SER A 37 4.07 -14.09 6.91
C SER A 37 2.75 -13.53 7.46
N LEU A 38 2.12 -12.64 6.70
CA LEU A 38 0.78 -12.14 6.98
C LEU A 38 -0.27 -12.95 6.24
N ASP A 39 -0.37 -14.25 6.56
CA ASP A 39 -1.27 -15.18 5.87
C ASP A 39 -2.74 -14.72 5.87
N GLU A 40 -3.14 -13.95 6.90
CA GLU A 40 -4.48 -13.35 6.98
C GLU A 40 -4.71 -12.28 5.91
N ALA A 41 -3.63 -11.62 5.47
CA ALA A 41 -3.67 -10.55 4.48
C ALA A 41 -3.22 -11.02 3.08
N ASN A 42 -2.42 -12.06 3.00
CA ASN A 42 -1.89 -12.58 1.74
C ASN A 42 -2.93 -13.39 0.96
N SER A 43 -2.68 -13.60 -0.32
CA SER A 43 -3.51 -14.36 -1.24
C SER A 43 -2.63 -15.17 -2.22
N PRO A 44 -3.19 -16.04 -3.07
CA PRO A 44 -2.43 -16.71 -4.13
C PRO A 44 -1.92 -15.78 -5.25
N GLN A 45 -2.11 -14.48 -5.12
CA GLN A 45 -1.66 -13.46 -6.06
C GLN A 45 -0.76 -12.44 -5.33
N THR A 46 -0.24 -11.49 -6.06
CA THR A 46 0.65 -10.46 -5.57
C THR A 46 0.02 -9.56 -4.50
N GLU A 47 0.73 -9.34 -3.40
CA GLU A 47 0.55 -8.25 -2.44
C GLU A 47 1.77 -7.34 -2.44
N SER A 48 1.54 -6.01 -2.45
CA SER A 48 2.65 -5.04 -2.57
C SER A 48 2.31 -3.68 -1.95
N TYR A 49 3.36 -2.89 -1.75
CA TYR A 49 3.29 -1.50 -1.31
C TYR A 49 2.43 -1.26 -0.07
N PRO A 50 2.71 -1.93 1.07
CA PRO A 50 1.98 -1.68 2.30
C PRO A 50 2.36 -0.33 2.90
N ASN A 51 1.35 0.44 3.35
CA ASN A 51 1.51 1.69 4.07
C ASN A 51 0.66 1.72 5.33
N TRP A 52 1.21 2.28 6.40
CA TRP A 52 0.57 2.38 7.70
C TRP A 52 -0.30 3.62 7.82
N SER A 53 -1.43 3.48 8.50
CA SER A 53 -2.16 4.64 9.03
C SER A 53 -1.38 5.32 10.16
N SER A 54 -1.64 6.60 10.38
CA SER A 54 -0.96 7.40 11.41
C SER A 54 -1.20 6.89 12.85
N ASN A 55 -2.27 6.15 13.10
CA ASN A 55 -2.58 5.56 14.40
C ASN A 55 -2.02 4.13 14.59
N SER A 56 -1.27 3.60 13.62
CA SER A 56 -0.67 2.25 13.64
C SER A 56 -1.68 1.09 13.80
N GLN A 57 -2.97 1.34 13.56
CA GLN A 57 -4.02 0.33 13.72
C GLN A 57 -4.53 -0.23 12.40
N TRP A 58 -4.17 0.42 11.29
CA TRP A 58 -4.58 0.04 9.95
C TRP A 58 -3.39 0.08 9.00
N PHE A 59 -3.47 -0.73 7.98
CA PHE A 59 -2.58 -0.61 6.83
C PHE A 59 -3.37 -0.77 5.54
N VAL A 60 -2.90 -0.12 4.49
CA VAL A 60 -3.39 -0.24 3.12
C VAL A 60 -2.31 -0.86 2.26
N PHE A 61 -2.70 -1.66 1.29
CA PHE A 61 -1.77 -2.31 0.37
C PHE A 61 -2.43 -2.59 -0.97
N SER A 62 -1.63 -2.81 -1.99
CA SER A 62 -2.09 -3.22 -3.32
C SER A 62 -2.11 -4.73 -3.43
N SER A 63 -3.19 -5.27 -4.01
CA SER A 63 -3.34 -6.70 -4.23
C SER A 63 -3.97 -7.00 -5.59
N LYS A 64 -3.47 -8.04 -6.25
CA LYS A 64 -4.02 -8.57 -7.50
C LYS A 64 -4.96 -9.76 -7.31
N ARG A 65 -5.45 -9.99 -6.09
CA ARG A 65 -6.24 -11.18 -5.70
C ARG A 65 -7.53 -11.39 -6.48
N GLN A 66 -8.06 -10.37 -7.17
CA GLN A 66 -9.32 -10.49 -7.90
C GLN A 66 -9.15 -11.17 -9.25
N ASP A 67 -8.17 -10.76 -10.03
CA ASP A 67 -8.00 -11.21 -11.42
C ASP A 67 -6.55 -11.56 -11.80
N GLY A 68 -5.60 -11.32 -10.92
CA GLY A 68 -4.18 -11.52 -11.16
C GLY A 68 -3.52 -10.47 -12.06
N LEU A 69 -4.28 -9.48 -12.54
CA LEU A 69 -3.83 -8.46 -13.48
C LEU A 69 -3.80 -7.07 -12.86
N HIS A 70 -4.93 -6.63 -12.34
CA HIS A 70 -5.10 -5.28 -11.81
C HIS A 70 -4.82 -5.24 -10.31
N SER A 71 -4.02 -4.27 -9.88
CA SER A 71 -3.76 -4.02 -8.46
C SER A 71 -4.84 -3.12 -7.88
N TRP A 72 -5.57 -3.61 -6.89
CA TRP A 72 -6.60 -2.85 -6.18
C TRP A 72 -6.18 -2.62 -4.74
N ALA A 73 -6.63 -1.51 -4.15
CA ALA A 73 -6.31 -1.15 -2.79
C ALA A 73 -7.16 -1.94 -1.79
N TYR A 74 -6.49 -2.61 -0.85
CA TYR A 74 -7.07 -3.33 0.26
C TYR A 74 -6.66 -2.71 1.58
N ILE A 75 -7.55 -2.77 2.57
CA ILE A 75 -7.31 -2.27 3.93
C ILE A 75 -7.47 -3.43 4.91
N ALA A 76 -6.58 -3.50 5.88
CA ALA A 76 -6.71 -4.40 7.02
C ALA A 76 -6.34 -3.71 8.33
N GLY A 77 -6.97 -4.16 9.40
CA GLY A 77 -6.62 -3.74 10.76
C GLY A 77 -5.55 -4.64 11.36
N ILE A 78 -4.82 -4.09 12.32
CA ILE A 78 -3.86 -4.82 13.15
C ILE A 78 -4.00 -4.39 14.60
N ASP A 79 -3.98 -5.34 15.52
CA ASP A 79 -4.00 -5.06 16.96
C ASP A 79 -2.58 -4.92 17.54
N LYS A 80 -2.50 -4.62 18.82
CA LYS A 80 -1.23 -4.44 19.54
C LYS A 80 -0.41 -5.72 19.64
N GLU A 81 -1.06 -6.87 19.56
CA GLU A 81 -0.46 -8.20 19.57
C GLU A 81 0.05 -8.62 18.18
N GLY A 82 -0.23 -7.80 17.15
CA GLY A 82 0.17 -8.06 15.76
C GLY A 82 -0.80 -8.99 15.03
N LYS A 83 -2.00 -9.23 15.55
CA LYS A 83 -3.03 -10.00 14.87
C LYS A 83 -3.71 -9.14 13.82
N VAL A 84 -3.78 -9.64 12.60
CA VAL A 84 -4.33 -8.93 11.44
C VAL A 84 -5.76 -9.39 11.17
N THR A 85 -6.63 -8.44 10.83
CA THR A 85 -7.99 -8.74 10.38
C THR A 85 -7.99 -9.19 8.91
N LYS A 86 -9.07 -9.86 8.49
CA LYS A 86 -9.27 -10.15 7.07
C LYS A 86 -9.32 -8.83 6.28
N PRO A 87 -8.54 -8.71 5.19
CA PRO A 87 -8.56 -7.52 4.36
C PRO A 87 -9.90 -7.34 3.65
N PHE A 88 -10.28 -6.09 3.44
CA PHE A 88 -11.41 -5.72 2.63
C PHE A 88 -10.99 -4.73 1.53
N LEU A 89 -11.67 -4.81 0.42
CA LEU A 89 -11.47 -3.91 -0.71
C LEU A 89 -11.84 -2.48 -0.32
N LEU A 90 -11.06 -1.50 -0.78
CA LEU A 90 -11.31 -0.09 -0.49
C LEU A 90 -12.75 0.26 -0.82
N PRO A 91 -13.56 0.74 0.15
CA PRO A 91 -14.95 1.04 -0.07
C PRO A 91 -15.16 2.15 -1.09
N GLN A 92 -16.17 1.98 -1.93
CA GLN A 92 -16.64 2.96 -2.91
C GLN A 92 -18.14 3.16 -2.75
N GLU A 93 -18.66 4.31 -3.18
CA GLU A 93 -20.09 4.60 -3.12
C GLU A 93 -20.92 3.54 -3.88
N ASN A 94 -20.45 3.12 -5.04
CA ASN A 94 -21.00 2.01 -5.80
C ASN A 94 -19.90 1.04 -6.23
N PRO A 95 -19.53 0.06 -5.38
CA PRO A 95 -18.38 -0.81 -5.63
C PRO A 95 -18.50 -1.61 -6.92
N LEU A 96 -19.69 -2.15 -7.21
CA LEU A 96 -19.90 -2.98 -8.41
C LEU A 96 -19.68 -2.17 -9.70
N LYS A 97 -20.22 -0.97 -9.77
CA LYS A 97 -20.02 -0.09 -10.93
C LYS A 97 -18.60 0.38 -11.04
N TYR A 98 -17.99 0.78 -9.91
CA TYR A 98 -16.65 1.30 -9.86
C TYR A 98 -15.63 0.25 -10.34
N TYR A 99 -15.58 -0.91 -9.68
CA TYR A 99 -14.58 -1.93 -9.96
C TYR A 99 -14.79 -2.69 -11.27
N ARG A 100 -16.03 -2.84 -11.75
CA ARG A 100 -16.29 -3.46 -13.06
C ARG A 100 -15.80 -2.63 -14.25
N ASN A 101 -15.82 -1.31 -14.10
CA ASN A 101 -15.45 -0.39 -15.18
C ASN A 101 -14.03 0.18 -15.02
N MET A 102 -13.31 -0.27 -14.00
CA MET A 102 -11.97 0.21 -13.74
C MET A 102 -10.94 -0.67 -14.49
N PHE A 103 -10.22 -0.04 -15.41
CA PHE A 103 -9.09 -0.64 -16.11
C PHE A 103 -7.74 -0.17 -15.55
N ASP A 104 -7.77 0.64 -14.50
CA ASP A 104 -6.59 1.18 -13.85
C ASP A 104 -6.11 0.30 -12.70
N SER A 105 -4.84 0.43 -12.37
CA SER A 105 -4.23 -0.24 -11.21
C SER A 105 -3.77 0.79 -10.19
N PHE A 106 -4.03 0.53 -8.91
CA PHE A 106 -3.43 1.29 -7.81
C PHE A 106 -2.08 0.69 -7.45
N ASN A 107 -1.00 1.46 -7.58
CA ASN A 107 0.33 0.93 -7.26
C ASN A 107 0.69 1.12 -5.78
N CYS A 108 0.72 2.35 -5.31
CA CYS A 108 1.18 2.70 -3.96
C CYS A 108 0.06 3.45 -3.22
N PRO A 109 -0.93 2.73 -2.68
CA PRO A 109 -1.97 3.38 -1.88
C PRO A 109 -1.37 3.91 -0.57
N ASP A 110 -1.85 5.07 -0.12
CA ASP A 110 -1.41 5.67 1.13
C ASP A 110 -2.59 6.34 1.85
N PHE A 111 -2.44 6.55 3.17
CA PHE A 111 -3.39 7.30 3.97
C PHE A 111 -3.02 8.77 4.00
N THR A 112 -4.02 9.63 3.95
CA THR A 112 -3.86 11.06 4.13
C THR A 112 -4.61 11.53 5.37
N SER A 113 -4.09 12.51 6.08
CA SER A 113 -4.74 13.09 7.25
C SER A 113 -5.84 14.10 6.89
N THR A 114 -5.83 14.58 5.66
CA THR A 114 -6.80 15.57 5.14
C THR A 114 -7.19 15.18 3.71
N GLN A 115 -8.28 15.78 3.24
CA GLN A 115 -8.65 15.66 1.83
C GLN A 115 -7.52 16.21 0.95
N VAL A 116 -7.16 15.43 -0.07
CA VAL A 116 -6.16 15.85 -1.06
C VAL A 116 -6.87 16.57 -2.19
N ASP A 117 -6.72 17.89 -2.26
CA ASP A 117 -7.18 18.70 -3.38
C ASP A 117 -6.16 18.61 -4.53
N PHE A 118 -6.31 17.58 -5.36
CA PHE A 118 -5.46 17.44 -6.53
C PHE A 118 -6.00 18.25 -7.70
N VAL A 119 -5.40 19.41 -7.94
CA VAL A 119 -5.72 20.25 -9.09
C VAL A 119 -4.78 19.89 -10.25
N VAL A 120 -5.29 19.15 -11.22
CA VAL A 120 -4.53 18.69 -12.41
C VAL A 120 -3.81 19.84 -13.12
N ARG A 121 -4.44 21.03 -13.19
CA ARG A 121 -3.82 22.21 -13.78
C ARG A 121 -2.56 22.66 -13.04
N ILE A 122 -2.62 22.74 -11.71
CA ILE A 122 -1.47 23.15 -10.88
C ILE A 122 -0.35 22.10 -10.96
N ALA A 123 -0.69 20.81 -10.93
CA ALA A 123 0.30 19.75 -11.09
C ALA A 123 1.00 19.83 -12.46
N ARG A 124 0.24 20.10 -13.52
CA ARG A 124 0.80 20.28 -14.87
C ARG A 124 1.70 21.51 -14.96
N GLU A 125 1.25 22.65 -14.44
CA GLU A 125 2.03 23.88 -14.41
C GLU A 125 3.36 23.68 -13.66
N ASN A 126 3.34 23.01 -12.50
CA ASN A 126 4.56 22.72 -11.73
C ASN A 126 5.49 21.71 -12.43
N LEU A 127 4.95 20.70 -13.10
CA LEU A 127 5.74 19.72 -13.85
C LEU A 127 6.50 20.34 -15.03
N PHE A 128 5.92 21.32 -15.68
CA PHE A 128 6.48 21.99 -16.85
C PHE A 128 7.07 23.38 -16.54
N SER A 129 7.05 23.81 -15.27
CA SER A 129 7.71 25.04 -14.85
C SER A 129 9.23 24.86 -14.87
N ASN A 130 9.94 25.94 -15.18
CA ASN A 130 11.39 25.98 -15.05
C ASN A 130 11.90 26.26 -13.64
N ASP A 131 10.99 26.47 -12.69
CA ASP A 131 11.30 26.70 -11.27
C ASP A 131 11.68 25.39 -10.58
N ARG A 132 12.94 25.05 -10.69
CA ARG A 132 13.50 23.88 -10.00
C ARG A 132 13.99 24.29 -8.62
N VAL A 133 13.42 23.70 -7.61
CA VAL A 133 13.94 23.84 -6.23
C VAL A 133 15.28 23.07 -6.15
N GLN A 134 16.37 23.81 -5.96
CA GLN A 134 17.66 23.17 -5.71
C GLN A 134 17.66 22.55 -4.31
N VAL A 135 17.78 21.24 -4.24
CA VAL A 135 17.97 20.53 -2.97
C VAL A 135 19.41 20.74 -2.52
N LYS A 136 19.59 21.47 -1.40
CA LYS A 136 20.88 21.52 -0.71
C LYS A 136 21.04 20.26 0.12
N ILE A 137 21.94 19.37 -0.27
CA ILE A 137 22.38 18.25 0.55
C ILE A 137 23.24 18.86 1.67
N LYS A 138 22.81 18.72 2.93
CA LYS A 138 23.69 18.98 4.07
C LYS A 138 24.70 17.82 4.14
N GLU A 139 25.99 18.18 4.00
CA GLU A 139 27.10 17.30 4.36
C GLU A 139 27.13 17.02 5.86
#